data_0c8b112d0cb3f55ce422cca7fc575e38
#
_entry.id   0c8b112d0cb3f55ce422cca7fc575e38
#
_cell.length_a   1.000
_cell.length_b   1.000
_cell.length_c   1.000
_cell.angle_alpha   90.00
_cell.angle_beta   90.00
_cell.angle_gamma   90.00
#
_symmetry.space_group_name_H-M   'P 1'
#
loop_
_entity.id
_entity.type
_entity.pdbx_description
1 polymer ?
#
loop_
_entity_poly.entity_id
_entity_poly.type
_entity_poly.pdbx_seq_one_letter_code
_entity_poly.pdbx_strand_id
1 'polypeptide(L)'
;ENNSKVLDVGCSTGKDSNYLANKKNCDVSALDFDSDMIKFAKQHVKNVNFKTLNMMNIGREYEDTIFNYIICLGNTIVHLKDEELEIFLLQIREKLILNGQFIIQLLNYDRIQSKMIKELPTIDTPNFLFKRKYEFLDDKSIKFTTSLKCKHIDGINNDELGNVILYPIYTDRINKLSMRLGFSVQHYGDFDFTEFDMEDSYFHIIILTKL
;
A
#
# COMPACT_ATOMS: atom_id res chain seq x y z
N GLU A 1 -2.14 12.39 -15.93
CA GLU A 1 -1.82 13.50 -16.85
C GLU A 1 -0.30 13.74 -16.83
N ASN A 2 0.27 14.15 -17.97
CA ASN A 2 1.69 14.49 -18.03
C ASN A 2 1.99 15.66 -17.09
N ASN A 3 3.16 15.63 -16.43
CA ASN A 3 3.63 16.64 -15.47
C ASN A 3 2.83 16.72 -14.16
N SER A 4 1.97 15.75 -13.85
CA SER A 4 1.31 15.69 -12.55
C SER A 4 2.33 15.44 -11.45
N LYS A 5 2.16 16.12 -10.30
CA LYS A 5 2.92 15.82 -9.08
C LYS A 5 2.31 14.61 -8.38
N VAL A 6 3.11 13.59 -8.16
CA VAL A 6 2.69 12.33 -7.56
C VAL A 6 3.53 12.02 -6.33
N LEU A 7 2.87 11.57 -5.25
CA LEU A 7 3.53 11.00 -4.08
C LEU A 7 3.25 9.49 -4.03
N ASP A 8 4.30 8.68 -4.00
CA ASP A 8 4.23 7.23 -3.83
C ASP A 8 4.60 6.87 -2.38
N VAL A 9 3.62 6.39 -1.62
CA VAL A 9 3.73 6.08 -0.18
C VAL A 9 3.91 4.58 0.01
N GLY A 10 5.07 4.18 0.56
CA GLY A 10 5.47 2.78 0.67
C GLY A 10 5.98 2.24 -0.66
N CYS A 11 6.87 3.01 -1.30
CA CYS A 11 7.33 2.75 -2.67
C CYS A 11 8.25 1.53 -2.82
N SER A 12 8.70 0.92 -1.72
CA SER A 12 9.64 -0.22 -1.72
C SER A 12 10.83 0.02 -2.68
N THR A 13 11.06 -0.85 -3.64
CA THR A 13 12.15 -0.74 -4.63
C THR A 13 11.92 0.31 -5.72
N GLY A 14 10.83 1.07 -5.67
CA GLY A 14 10.52 2.17 -6.58
C GLY A 14 10.02 1.77 -7.96
N LYS A 15 9.45 0.57 -8.12
CA LYS A 15 8.97 0.05 -9.42
C LYS A 15 7.86 0.92 -10.00
N ASP A 16 6.85 1.24 -9.20
CA ASP A 16 5.70 2.04 -9.62
C ASP A 16 6.09 3.51 -9.81
N SER A 17 6.90 4.04 -8.90
CA SER A 17 7.52 5.36 -9.03
C SER A 17 8.30 5.52 -10.34
N ASN A 18 9.11 4.51 -10.72
CA ASN A 18 9.85 4.49 -11.99
C ASN A 18 8.91 4.56 -13.20
N TYR A 19 7.83 3.79 -13.18
CA TYR A 19 6.85 3.80 -14.25
C TYR A 19 6.19 5.17 -14.40
N LEU A 20 5.76 5.77 -13.29
CA LEU A 20 5.12 7.07 -13.28
C LEU A 20 6.06 8.18 -13.77
N ALA A 21 7.29 8.21 -13.29
CA ALA A 21 8.26 9.22 -13.68
C ALA A 21 8.73 9.05 -15.14
N ASN A 22 9.10 7.85 -15.55
CA ASN A 22 9.82 7.63 -16.79
C ASN A 22 8.94 7.18 -17.97
N LYS A 23 7.68 6.73 -17.73
CA LYS A 23 6.72 6.35 -18.76
C LYS A 23 5.52 7.28 -18.84
N LYS A 24 5.17 7.96 -17.74
CA LYS A 24 4.04 8.88 -17.65
C LYS A 24 4.46 10.34 -17.52
N ASN A 25 5.77 10.63 -17.45
CA ASN A 25 6.34 11.97 -17.28
C ASN A 25 5.74 12.74 -16.09
N CYS A 26 5.54 12.04 -14.97
CA CYS A 26 5.11 12.67 -13.73
C CYS A 26 6.31 13.20 -12.92
N ASP A 27 6.10 14.26 -12.14
CA ASP A 27 7.02 14.70 -11.09
C ASP A 27 6.77 13.85 -9.84
N VAL A 28 7.64 12.87 -9.58
CA VAL A 28 7.40 11.84 -8.57
C VAL A 28 8.29 12.03 -7.35
N SER A 29 7.65 12.20 -6.19
CA SER A 29 8.25 11.97 -4.88
C SER A 29 7.82 10.62 -4.36
N ALA A 30 8.73 9.89 -3.70
CA ALA A 30 8.46 8.55 -3.20
C ALA A 30 9.09 8.34 -1.83
N LEU A 31 8.37 7.65 -0.96
CA LEU A 31 8.84 7.37 0.39
C LEU A 31 8.61 5.92 0.79
N ASP A 32 9.54 5.42 1.60
CA ASP A 32 9.39 4.18 2.34
C ASP A 32 10.10 4.32 3.69
N PHE A 33 9.66 3.58 4.71
CA PHE A 33 10.34 3.61 6.01
C PHE A 33 11.61 2.75 6.01
N ASP A 34 11.72 1.78 5.08
CA ASP A 34 12.86 0.89 4.93
C ASP A 34 13.99 1.58 4.16
N SER A 35 15.07 1.87 4.86
CA SER A 35 16.24 2.55 4.29
C SER A 35 16.96 1.73 3.23
N ASP A 36 16.94 0.39 3.30
CA ASP A 36 17.60 -0.48 2.33
C ASP A 36 16.81 -0.53 1.03
N MET A 37 15.47 -0.54 1.09
CA MET A 37 14.61 -0.40 -0.07
C MET A 37 14.84 0.94 -0.77
N ILE A 38 14.90 2.04 -0.02
CA ILE A 38 15.20 3.37 -0.58
C ILE A 38 16.60 3.46 -1.18
N LYS A 39 17.59 2.86 -0.53
CA LYS A 39 18.96 2.78 -1.08
C LYS A 39 18.98 2.02 -2.40
N PHE A 40 18.30 0.88 -2.46
CA PHE A 40 18.16 0.12 -3.70
C PHE A 40 17.44 0.94 -4.78
N ALA A 41 16.31 1.56 -4.47
CA ALA A 41 15.54 2.38 -5.41
C ALA A 41 16.39 3.51 -6.00
N LYS A 42 17.14 4.26 -5.17
CA LYS A 42 18.05 5.34 -5.63
C LYS A 42 19.15 4.87 -6.57
N GLN A 43 19.59 3.61 -6.44
CA GLN A 43 20.64 3.06 -7.32
C GLN A 43 20.09 2.64 -8.70
N HIS A 44 18.82 2.21 -8.78
CA HIS A 44 18.24 1.59 -9.95
C HIS A 44 17.21 2.45 -10.68
N VAL A 45 16.64 3.45 -10.02
CA VAL A 45 15.60 4.33 -10.58
C VAL A 45 16.09 5.77 -10.63
N LYS A 46 15.85 6.42 -11.78
CA LYS A 46 16.19 7.84 -11.99
C LYS A 46 14.92 8.69 -12.09
N ASN A 47 15.09 10.00 -11.94
CA ASN A 47 14.01 10.99 -12.06
C ASN A 47 12.89 10.83 -11.02
N VAL A 48 13.21 10.29 -9.84
CA VAL A 48 12.31 10.16 -8.69
C VAL A 48 13.01 10.69 -7.44
N ASN A 49 12.30 11.49 -6.65
CA ASN A 49 12.80 11.98 -5.36
C ASN A 49 12.48 10.99 -4.24
N PHE A 50 13.41 10.09 -3.94
CA PHE A 50 13.24 9.08 -2.90
C PHE A 50 13.65 9.55 -1.51
N LYS A 51 12.82 9.28 -0.50
CA LYS A 51 13.08 9.59 0.92
C LYS A 51 12.82 8.39 1.82
N THR A 52 13.73 8.15 2.77
CA THR A 52 13.44 7.26 3.91
C THR A 52 12.58 8.04 4.89
N LEU A 53 11.31 7.69 5.01
CA LEU A 53 10.35 8.44 5.82
C LEU A 53 9.20 7.53 6.27
N ASN A 54 8.81 7.68 7.55
CA ASN A 54 7.56 7.10 8.03
C ASN A 54 6.38 7.90 7.45
N MET A 55 5.39 7.19 6.87
CA MET A 55 4.21 7.80 6.26
C MET A 55 3.42 8.73 7.22
N MET A 56 3.54 8.53 8.53
CA MET A 56 2.93 9.41 9.53
C MET A 56 3.55 10.81 9.59
N ASN A 57 4.67 11.05 8.91
CA ASN A 57 5.37 12.34 8.87
C ASN A 57 5.19 13.10 7.55
N ILE A 58 4.31 12.66 6.66
CA ILE A 58 4.06 13.28 5.35
C ILE A 58 3.69 14.76 5.49
N GLY A 59 2.82 15.10 6.43
CA GLY A 59 2.36 16.46 6.66
C GLY A 59 3.50 17.46 6.89
N ARG A 60 4.47 17.06 7.72
CA ARG A 60 5.65 17.86 8.06
C ARG A 60 6.68 17.88 6.92
N GLU A 61 6.94 16.73 6.30
CA GLU A 61 7.99 16.59 5.29
C GLU A 61 7.65 17.34 3.99
N TYR A 62 6.37 17.42 3.65
CA TYR A 62 5.87 18.07 2.45
C TYR A 62 5.05 19.33 2.78
N GLU A 63 5.46 20.13 3.79
CA GLU A 63 4.69 21.26 4.31
C GLU A 63 4.19 22.18 3.19
N ASP A 64 5.07 22.58 2.27
CA ASP A 64 4.78 23.49 1.17
C ASP A 64 4.46 22.79 -0.17
N THR A 65 4.32 21.46 -0.15
CA THR A 65 4.09 20.69 -1.38
C THR A 65 2.68 20.11 -1.38
N ILE A 66 1.99 20.28 -2.52
CA ILE A 66 0.71 19.64 -2.80
C ILE A 66 0.81 18.79 -4.06
N PHE A 67 0.03 17.71 -4.10
CA PHE A 67 0.07 16.68 -5.13
C PHE A 67 -1.25 16.61 -5.90
N ASN A 68 -1.16 16.24 -7.18
CA ASN A 68 -2.33 15.88 -7.98
C ASN A 68 -2.84 14.49 -7.60
N TYR A 69 -1.88 13.58 -7.38
CA TYR A 69 -2.17 12.19 -7.02
C TYR A 69 -1.26 11.78 -5.87
N ILE A 70 -1.82 11.00 -4.94
CA ILE A 70 -1.04 10.24 -3.95
C ILE A 70 -1.42 8.78 -4.14
N ILE A 71 -0.46 7.89 -4.14
CA ILE A 71 -0.69 6.45 -4.25
C ILE A 71 -0.12 5.73 -3.02
N CYS A 72 -0.82 4.67 -2.57
CA CYS A 72 -0.36 3.78 -1.51
C CYS A 72 -0.76 2.35 -1.90
N LEU A 73 0.15 1.66 -2.57
CA LEU A 73 -0.09 0.36 -3.19
C LEU A 73 0.55 -0.77 -2.39
N GLY A 74 0.31 -2.01 -2.81
CA GLY A 74 0.99 -3.17 -2.22
C GLY A 74 0.55 -3.51 -0.79
N ASN A 75 -0.67 -3.17 -0.39
CA ASN A 75 -1.18 -3.46 0.96
C ASN A 75 -0.46 -2.69 2.08
N THR A 76 0.15 -1.55 1.76
CA THR A 76 1.01 -0.79 2.68
C THR A 76 0.24 -0.13 3.84
N ILE A 77 -0.93 0.46 3.55
CA ILE A 77 -1.68 1.26 4.52
C ILE A 77 -2.17 0.45 5.74
N VAL A 78 -2.27 -0.87 5.64
CA VAL A 78 -2.71 -1.75 6.73
C VAL A 78 -1.69 -1.94 7.84
N HIS A 79 -0.52 -1.34 7.72
CA HIS A 79 0.45 -1.22 8.81
C HIS A 79 0.08 -0.13 9.82
N LEU A 80 -0.88 0.75 9.48
CA LEU A 80 -1.40 1.78 10.37
C LEU A 80 -2.49 1.23 11.29
N LYS A 81 -2.40 1.54 12.57
CA LYS A 81 -3.49 1.31 13.52
C LYS A 81 -4.70 2.17 13.17
N ASP A 82 -5.86 1.83 13.73
CA ASP A 82 -7.11 2.54 13.42
C ASP A 82 -7.06 4.05 13.75
N GLU A 83 -6.46 4.41 14.87
CA GLU A 83 -6.23 5.81 15.24
C GLU A 83 -5.21 6.54 14.35
N GLU A 84 -4.21 5.82 13.85
CA GLU A 84 -3.20 6.36 12.95
C GLU A 84 -3.77 6.57 11.55
N LEU A 85 -4.67 5.69 11.10
CA LEU A 85 -5.33 5.77 9.79
C LEU A 85 -6.06 7.11 9.61
N GLU A 86 -6.78 7.58 10.62
CA GLU A 86 -7.48 8.87 10.55
C GLU A 86 -6.50 10.04 10.41
N ILE A 87 -5.45 10.06 11.23
CA ILE A 87 -4.41 11.10 11.19
C ILE A 87 -3.71 11.09 9.82
N PHE A 88 -3.41 9.91 9.31
CA PHE A 88 -2.79 9.75 8.00
C PHE A 88 -3.69 10.29 6.88
N LEU A 89 -4.97 9.93 6.86
CA LEU A 89 -5.91 10.42 5.85
C LEU A 89 -6.12 11.94 5.91
N LEU A 90 -6.07 12.55 7.10
CA LEU A 90 -6.06 14.02 7.24
C LEU A 90 -4.83 14.63 6.57
N GLN A 91 -3.63 14.10 6.82
CA GLN A 91 -2.41 14.56 6.16
C GLN A 91 -2.50 14.39 4.63
N ILE A 92 -2.99 13.24 4.15
CA ILE A 92 -3.20 13.00 2.72
C ILE A 92 -4.13 14.07 2.11
N ARG A 93 -5.24 14.36 2.78
CA ARG A 93 -6.19 15.37 2.32
C ARG A 93 -5.55 16.76 2.21
N GLU A 94 -4.75 17.15 3.20
CA GLU A 94 -4.04 18.44 3.19
C GLU A 94 -3.04 18.53 2.04
N LYS A 95 -2.41 17.42 1.68
CA LYS A 95 -1.39 17.35 0.62
C LYS A 95 -1.95 17.14 -0.78
N LEU A 96 -3.25 16.97 -0.95
CA LEU A 96 -3.91 16.92 -2.26
C LEU A 96 -4.45 18.29 -2.69
N ILE A 97 -4.35 18.59 -3.99
CA ILE A 97 -5.12 19.68 -4.61
C ILE A 97 -6.62 19.38 -4.51
N LEU A 98 -7.47 20.37 -4.74
CA LEU A 98 -8.92 20.17 -4.92
C LEU A 98 -9.13 19.23 -6.12
N ASN A 99 -10.04 18.26 -6.00
CA ASN A 99 -10.22 17.15 -6.95
C ASN A 99 -9.00 16.23 -7.15
N GLY A 100 -7.94 16.40 -6.35
CA GLY A 100 -6.82 15.47 -6.32
C GLY A 100 -7.23 14.12 -5.74
N GLN A 101 -6.53 13.06 -6.13
CA GLN A 101 -6.91 11.69 -5.80
C GLN A 101 -5.87 10.97 -4.95
N PHE A 102 -6.35 10.25 -3.95
CA PHE A 102 -5.57 9.26 -3.21
C PHE A 102 -6.01 7.86 -3.64
N ILE A 103 -5.10 7.10 -4.22
CA ILE A 103 -5.35 5.76 -4.74
C ILE A 103 -4.69 4.75 -3.81
N ILE A 104 -5.51 3.86 -3.26
CA ILE A 104 -5.09 2.82 -2.32
C ILE A 104 -5.30 1.46 -2.98
N GLN A 105 -4.34 0.55 -2.84
CA GLN A 105 -4.55 -0.86 -3.17
C GLN A 105 -4.33 -1.73 -1.96
N LEU A 106 -5.34 -2.51 -1.63
CA LEU A 106 -5.36 -3.50 -0.56
C LEU A 106 -5.66 -4.90 -1.09
N LEU A 107 -5.42 -5.91 -0.26
CA LEU A 107 -6.20 -7.14 -0.34
C LEU A 107 -7.61 -6.90 0.22
N ASN A 108 -8.60 -7.61 -0.29
CA ASN A 108 -9.97 -7.49 0.21
C ASN A 108 -10.10 -8.13 1.60
N TYR A 109 -10.03 -7.30 2.65
CA TYR A 109 -10.11 -7.76 4.03
C TYR A 109 -11.52 -8.17 4.45
N ASP A 110 -12.57 -7.66 3.81
CA ASP A 110 -13.94 -8.15 4.03
C ASP A 110 -14.04 -9.63 3.62
N ARG A 111 -13.53 -9.98 2.44
CA ARG A 111 -13.43 -11.36 1.96
C ARG A 111 -12.50 -12.23 2.83
N ILE A 112 -11.34 -11.72 3.22
CA ILE A 112 -10.37 -12.44 4.05
C ILE A 112 -11.03 -12.82 5.39
N GLN A 113 -11.75 -11.90 6.01
CA GLN A 113 -12.44 -12.10 7.27
C GLN A 113 -13.65 -13.03 7.12
N SER A 114 -14.53 -12.79 6.15
CA SER A 114 -15.76 -13.58 5.97
C SER A 114 -15.47 -15.06 5.65
N LYS A 115 -14.46 -15.30 4.81
CA LYS A 115 -14.04 -16.65 4.40
C LYS A 115 -12.97 -17.27 5.32
N MET A 116 -12.55 -16.55 6.38
CA MET A 116 -11.50 -17.00 7.32
C MET A 116 -10.24 -17.48 6.59
N ILE A 117 -9.76 -16.69 5.62
CA ILE A 117 -8.60 -17.05 4.80
C ILE A 117 -7.33 -16.97 5.64
N LYS A 118 -6.71 -18.12 5.89
CA LYS A 118 -5.49 -18.22 6.73
C LYS A 118 -4.19 -18.23 5.94
N GLU A 119 -4.25 -18.42 4.63
CA GLU A 119 -3.06 -18.48 3.78
C GLU A 119 -3.36 -17.81 2.43
N LEU A 120 -2.38 -17.06 1.92
CA LEU A 120 -2.42 -16.55 0.55
C LEU A 120 -1.87 -17.61 -0.42
N PRO A 121 -2.23 -17.58 -1.71
CA PRO A 121 -1.67 -18.49 -2.70
C PRO A 121 -0.15 -18.54 -2.61
N THR A 122 0.39 -19.74 -2.50
CA THR A 122 1.85 -19.94 -2.48
C THR A 122 2.46 -19.52 -3.81
N ILE A 123 3.54 -18.73 -3.74
CA ILE A 123 4.33 -18.41 -4.92
C ILE A 123 5.42 -19.47 -5.05
N ASP A 124 5.28 -20.31 -6.06
CA ASP A 124 6.21 -21.41 -6.35
C ASP A 124 6.92 -21.13 -7.69
N THR A 125 8.23 -20.89 -7.61
CA THR A 125 9.09 -20.64 -8.76
C THR A 125 10.18 -21.73 -8.85
N PRO A 126 10.93 -21.82 -9.96
CA PRO A 126 12.08 -22.73 -10.02
C PRO A 126 13.09 -22.53 -8.89
N ASN A 127 13.27 -21.28 -8.41
CA ASN A 127 14.31 -20.91 -7.47
C ASN A 127 13.86 -20.89 -6.00
N PHE A 128 12.58 -20.62 -5.73
CA PHE A 128 12.09 -20.47 -4.35
C PHE A 128 10.62 -20.80 -4.21
N LEU A 129 10.25 -21.13 -2.98
CA LEU A 129 8.89 -21.30 -2.50
C LEU A 129 8.61 -20.21 -1.45
N PHE A 130 7.63 -19.34 -1.70
CA PHE A 130 7.26 -18.27 -0.79
C PHE A 130 5.85 -18.46 -0.28
N LYS A 131 5.70 -18.58 1.04
CA LYS A 131 4.43 -18.77 1.73
C LYS A 131 4.08 -17.56 2.58
N ARG A 132 2.80 -17.25 2.67
CA ARG A 132 2.25 -16.12 3.42
C ARG A 132 1.04 -16.59 4.20
N LYS A 133 1.08 -16.40 5.53
CA LYS A 133 0.06 -16.91 6.45
C LYS A 133 -0.53 -15.78 7.28
N TYR A 134 -1.81 -15.92 7.63
CA TYR A 134 -2.56 -15.07 8.51
C TYR A 134 -2.97 -15.80 9.77
N GLU A 135 -2.75 -15.19 10.91
CA GLU A 135 -3.27 -15.57 12.22
C GLU A 135 -4.13 -14.41 12.72
N PHE A 136 -5.44 -14.65 12.87
CA PHE A 136 -6.38 -13.66 13.39
C PHE A 136 -6.21 -13.53 14.88
N LEU A 137 -6.04 -12.30 15.38
CA LEU A 137 -5.86 -11.99 16.79
C LEU A 137 -7.18 -11.45 17.40
N ASP A 138 -7.28 -11.52 18.74
CA ASP A 138 -8.52 -11.16 19.47
C ASP A 138 -8.89 -9.68 19.31
N ASP A 139 -7.92 -8.80 19.06
CA ASP A 139 -8.10 -7.36 18.83
C ASP A 139 -8.49 -7.01 17.39
N LYS A 140 -8.85 -8.01 16.57
CA LYS A 140 -9.17 -7.91 15.14
C LYS A 140 -7.99 -7.57 14.23
N SER A 141 -6.78 -7.47 14.76
CA SER A 141 -5.57 -7.41 13.95
C SER A 141 -5.21 -8.79 13.39
N ILE A 142 -4.28 -8.82 12.45
CA ILE A 142 -3.81 -10.05 11.81
C ILE A 142 -2.30 -10.12 11.93
N LYS A 143 -1.78 -11.18 12.54
CA LYS A 143 -0.36 -11.50 12.45
C LYS A 143 -0.09 -12.12 11.08
N PHE A 144 0.70 -11.43 10.28
CA PHE A 144 1.13 -11.85 8.95
C PHE A 144 2.54 -12.42 9.02
N THR A 145 2.68 -13.70 8.68
CA THR A 145 3.96 -14.40 8.69
C THR A 145 4.36 -14.77 7.27
N THR A 146 5.61 -14.48 6.92
CA THR A 146 6.20 -14.86 5.64
C THR A 146 7.32 -15.86 5.82
N SER A 147 7.42 -16.84 4.91
CA SER A 147 8.53 -17.78 4.87
C SER A 147 9.01 -18.00 3.45
N LEU A 148 10.32 -18.09 3.28
CA LEU A 148 10.98 -18.33 2.00
C LEU A 148 11.83 -19.59 2.11
N LYS A 149 11.69 -20.49 1.14
CA LYS A 149 12.56 -21.65 0.97
C LYS A 149 13.27 -21.56 -0.39
N CYS A 150 14.58 -21.46 -0.36
CA CYS A 150 15.41 -21.57 -1.57
C CYS A 150 15.51 -23.03 -2.00
N LYS A 151 15.33 -23.34 -3.30
CA LYS A 151 15.28 -24.72 -3.82
C LYS A 151 16.64 -25.31 -4.20
N HIS A 152 17.65 -24.45 -4.37
CA HIS A 152 18.97 -24.86 -4.89
C HIS A 152 20.11 -24.75 -3.87
N ILE A 153 19.81 -24.48 -2.59
CA ILE A 153 20.81 -24.41 -1.54
C ILE A 153 20.49 -25.49 -0.52
N ASP A 154 21.27 -26.57 -0.54
CA ASP A 154 21.16 -27.63 0.48
C ASP A 154 21.53 -27.08 1.85
N GLY A 155 20.69 -27.36 2.85
CA GLY A 155 20.94 -26.97 4.24
C GLY A 155 20.28 -25.65 4.69
N ILE A 156 19.65 -24.87 3.83
CA ILE A 156 18.78 -23.77 4.25
C ILE A 156 17.38 -24.32 4.53
N ASN A 157 17.07 -24.43 5.82
CA ASN A 157 15.71 -24.70 6.29
C ASN A 157 14.76 -23.59 5.85
N ASN A 158 13.44 -23.86 5.89
CA ASN A 158 12.41 -22.84 5.69
C ASN A 158 12.65 -21.69 6.68
N ASP A 159 13.31 -20.64 6.25
CA ASP A 159 13.49 -19.48 7.10
C ASP A 159 12.19 -18.68 7.13
N GLU A 160 11.63 -18.56 8.32
CA GLU A 160 10.63 -17.53 8.56
C GLU A 160 11.32 -16.17 8.39
N LEU A 161 10.93 -15.43 7.34
CA LEU A 161 11.51 -14.11 7.06
C LEU A 161 11.10 -13.06 8.10
N GLY A 162 10.04 -13.35 8.85
CA GLY A 162 9.54 -12.49 9.89
C GLY A 162 8.01 -12.47 9.95
N ASN A 163 7.52 -11.72 10.92
CA ASN A 163 6.09 -11.47 11.07
C ASN A 163 5.86 -9.98 11.35
N VAL A 164 4.70 -9.50 10.92
CA VAL A 164 4.23 -8.14 11.19
C VAL A 164 2.75 -8.18 11.58
N ILE A 165 2.33 -7.19 12.34
CA ILE A 165 0.91 -7.02 12.65
C ILE A 165 0.29 -6.12 11.59
N LEU A 166 -0.80 -6.58 11.00
CA LEU A 166 -1.62 -5.84 10.06
C LEU A 166 -2.91 -5.43 10.74
N TYR A 167 -3.39 -4.26 10.43
CA TYR A 167 -4.66 -3.70 10.90
C TYR A 167 -5.61 -3.63 9.70
N PRO A 168 -6.51 -4.62 9.54
CA PRO A 168 -7.41 -4.71 8.39
C PRO A 168 -8.25 -3.46 8.22
N ILE A 169 -8.33 -2.96 6.99
CA ILE A 169 -9.22 -1.87 6.64
C ILE A 169 -10.42 -2.45 5.90
N TYR A 170 -11.58 -2.41 6.55
CA TYR A 170 -12.84 -2.88 6.00
C TYR A 170 -13.55 -1.77 5.22
N THR A 171 -14.35 -2.16 4.24
CA THR A 171 -15.08 -1.25 3.33
C THR A 171 -15.92 -0.24 4.09
N ASP A 172 -16.68 -0.66 5.07
CA ASP A 172 -17.52 0.23 5.90
C ASP A 172 -16.69 1.26 6.67
N ARG A 173 -15.53 0.84 7.19
CA ARG A 173 -14.66 1.73 7.98
C ARG A 173 -14.06 2.82 7.11
N ILE A 174 -13.48 2.45 5.97
CA ILE A 174 -12.87 3.42 5.07
C ILE A 174 -13.90 4.39 4.49
N ASN A 175 -15.10 3.91 4.14
CA ASN A 175 -16.19 4.75 3.67
C ASN A 175 -16.58 5.82 4.69
N LYS A 176 -16.92 5.41 5.92
CA LYS A 176 -17.32 6.32 6.99
C LYS A 176 -16.25 7.36 7.29
N LEU A 177 -14.99 6.93 7.35
CA LEU A 177 -13.88 7.80 7.67
C LEU A 177 -13.61 8.81 6.54
N SER A 178 -13.51 8.34 5.30
CA SER A 178 -13.21 9.18 4.14
C SER A 178 -14.29 10.22 3.87
N MET A 179 -15.57 9.82 3.95
CA MET A 179 -16.68 10.75 3.79
C MET A 179 -16.68 11.84 4.88
N ARG A 180 -16.43 11.47 6.14
CA ARG A 180 -16.31 12.43 7.25
C ARG A 180 -15.16 13.41 7.05
N LEU A 181 -14.08 12.96 6.41
CA LEU A 181 -12.91 13.77 6.10
C LEU A 181 -13.04 14.58 4.78
N GLY A 182 -14.20 14.56 4.13
CA GLY A 182 -14.46 15.35 2.91
C GLY A 182 -13.81 14.76 1.66
N PHE A 183 -13.87 13.44 1.51
CA PHE A 183 -13.56 12.74 0.26
C PHE A 183 -14.84 12.14 -0.33
N SER A 184 -14.92 12.09 -1.66
CA SER A 184 -15.74 11.10 -2.33
C SER A 184 -14.96 9.80 -2.46
N VAL A 185 -15.68 8.65 -2.47
CA VAL A 185 -15.06 7.32 -2.44
C VAL A 185 -15.57 6.49 -3.63
N GLN A 186 -14.65 5.82 -4.32
CA GLN A 186 -14.96 4.84 -5.36
C GLN A 186 -14.21 3.54 -5.06
N HIS A 187 -14.82 2.40 -5.37
CA HIS A 187 -14.27 1.07 -5.12
C HIS A 187 -14.20 0.26 -6.40
N TYR A 188 -13.08 -0.45 -6.59
CA TYR A 188 -12.88 -1.37 -7.71
C TYR A 188 -12.22 -2.66 -7.23
N GLY A 189 -12.51 -3.76 -7.94
CA GLY A 189 -11.98 -5.09 -7.63
C GLY A 189 -10.57 -5.33 -8.15
N ASP A 190 -10.16 -4.57 -9.17
CA ASP A 190 -8.80 -4.62 -9.74
C ASP A 190 -8.49 -3.29 -10.47
N PHE A 191 -7.26 -3.14 -10.97
CA PHE A 191 -6.77 -1.97 -11.71
C PHE A 191 -7.40 -1.79 -13.10
N ASP A 192 -8.14 -2.77 -13.59
CA ASP A 192 -8.96 -2.66 -14.81
C ASP A 192 -10.32 -2.00 -14.57
N PHE A 193 -10.56 -1.51 -13.35
CA PHE A 193 -11.82 -0.90 -12.89
C PHE A 193 -13.01 -1.86 -12.85
N THR A 194 -12.78 -3.15 -12.76
CA THR A 194 -13.84 -4.14 -12.45
C THR A 194 -14.57 -3.73 -11.17
N GLU A 195 -15.90 -3.89 -11.15
CA GLU A 195 -16.72 -3.60 -9.98
C GLU A 195 -16.23 -4.37 -8.76
N PHE A 196 -16.15 -3.69 -7.61
CA PHE A 196 -15.73 -4.30 -6.37
C PHE A 196 -16.85 -5.13 -5.75
N ASP A 197 -16.55 -6.39 -5.48
CA ASP A 197 -17.38 -7.30 -4.71
C ASP A 197 -16.71 -7.62 -3.38
N MET A 198 -17.40 -7.34 -2.27
CA MET A 198 -16.88 -7.56 -0.92
C MET A 198 -16.59 -9.03 -0.60
N GLU A 199 -17.29 -9.98 -1.26
CA GLU A 199 -17.14 -11.41 -1.00
C GLU A 199 -16.14 -12.08 -1.94
N ASP A 200 -16.01 -11.61 -3.19
CA ASP A 200 -15.28 -12.33 -4.22
C ASP A 200 -14.06 -11.63 -4.78
N SER A 201 -14.03 -10.28 -4.82
CA SER A 201 -12.85 -9.55 -5.30
C SER A 201 -11.60 -9.93 -4.52
N TYR A 202 -10.48 -10.18 -5.22
CA TYR A 202 -9.19 -10.48 -4.57
C TYR A 202 -8.53 -9.22 -4.04
N PHE A 203 -8.54 -8.16 -4.84
CA PHE A 203 -8.06 -6.84 -4.46
C PHE A 203 -9.21 -5.92 -4.08
N HIS A 204 -8.86 -4.83 -3.41
CA HIS A 204 -9.72 -3.70 -3.14
C HIS A 204 -8.95 -2.43 -3.51
N ILE A 205 -9.29 -1.85 -4.65
CA ILE A 205 -8.77 -0.57 -5.09
C ILE A 205 -9.73 0.51 -4.63
N ILE A 206 -9.24 1.49 -3.91
CA ILE A 206 -10.03 2.59 -3.35
C ILE A 206 -9.48 3.89 -3.91
N ILE A 207 -10.36 4.69 -4.52
CA ILE A 207 -10.02 6.03 -4.99
C ILE A 207 -10.76 7.05 -4.13
N LEU A 208 -10.02 7.83 -3.36
CA LEU A 208 -10.51 8.93 -2.56
C LEU A 208 -10.23 10.24 -3.30
N THR A 209 -11.29 10.96 -3.69
CA THR A 209 -11.15 12.27 -4.35
C THR A 209 -11.47 13.37 -3.36
N LYS A 210 -10.55 14.32 -3.17
CA LYS A 210 -10.72 15.49 -2.27
C LYS A 210 -11.81 16.42 -2.80
N LEU A 211 -12.82 16.64 -1.97
CA LEU A 211 -13.94 17.56 -2.22
C LEU A 211 -13.60 18.98 -1.76
#